data_4c2d77219aa6457761f09304dee55e01
#
_entry.id   4c2d77219aa6457761f09304dee55e01
#
_cell.length_a   1.000
_cell.length_b   1.000
_cell.length_c   1.000
_cell.angle_alpha   90.00
_cell.angle_beta   90.00
_cell.angle_gamma   90.00
#
_symmetry.space_group_name_H-M   'P 1'
#
loop_
_entity.id
_entity.type
_entity.pdbx_description
1 polymer ?
#
loop_
_entity_poly.entity_id
_entity_poly.type
_entity_poly.pdbx_seq_one_letter_code
_entity_poly.pdbx_strand_id
1 'polypeptide(L)'
;MLFRSEIIIPDNNATVLVALIWIGFNGVIGAFHMLGILDDGIMILISGAYSVCDIICILFFCPFQTWFMKNKCCSACRIYNWDYAMMFTPLFFVKRFYAWSLLVLSFALLVRWEITFYRHPERFSENTNDYLQCKNCTEKLCAHKKQLHTLWKQVEIFTAERIRSLRK
;
A
#
# COMPACT_ATOMS: atom_id res chain seq x y z
N MET A 1 15.39 -33.29 15.63
CA MET A 1 14.68 -32.16 16.29
C MET A 1 14.15 -31.25 15.20
N LEU A 2 12.87 -31.34 14.89
CA LEU A 2 12.20 -30.42 13.96
C LEU A 2 12.05 -29.11 14.69
N PHE A 3 12.87 -28.12 14.34
CA PHE A 3 12.62 -26.71 14.70
C PHE A 3 11.32 -26.31 14.01
N ARG A 4 10.24 -26.34 14.76
CA ARG A 4 8.97 -25.72 14.37
C ARG A 4 9.21 -24.21 14.45
N SER A 5 9.67 -23.62 13.36
CA SER A 5 9.77 -22.16 13.22
C SER A 5 8.38 -21.60 13.43
N GLU A 6 8.19 -20.79 14.46
CA GLU A 6 6.91 -20.12 14.70
C GLU A 6 6.59 -19.26 13.48
N ILE A 7 5.45 -19.55 12.85
CA ILE A 7 4.93 -18.77 11.75
C ILE A 7 4.37 -17.49 12.37
N ILE A 8 5.04 -16.37 12.15
CA ILE A 8 4.54 -15.06 12.57
C ILE A 8 3.44 -14.66 11.58
N ILE A 9 2.19 -14.82 12.01
CA ILE A 9 1.01 -14.42 11.22
C ILE A 9 0.76 -12.94 11.49
N PRO A 10 0.66 -12.08 10.46
CA PRO A 10 0.26 -10.68 10.62
C PRO A 10 -1.08 -10.55 11.34
N ASP A 11 -1.21 -9.54 12.19
CA ASP A 11 -2.43 -9.30 12.97
C ASP A 11 -3.65 -9.09 12.06
N ASN A 12 -4.64 -9.96 12.21
CA ASN A 12 -5.91 -9.86 11.49
C ASN A 12 -6.65 -8.56 11.79
N ASN A 13 -6.58 -8.07 13.04
CA ASN A 13 -7.27 -6.86 13.45
C ASN A 13 -6.72 -5.63 12.73
N ALA A 14 -5.40 -5.54 12.57
CA ALA A 14 -4.76 -4.46 11.82
C ALA A 14 -5.19 -4.47 10.34
N THR A 15 -5.27 -5.66 9.74
CA THR A 15 -5.71 -5.83 8.34
C THR A 15 -7.17 -5.39 8.15
N VAL A 16 -8.06 -5.83 9.05
CA VAL A 16 -9.48 -5.44 9.03
C VAL A 16 -9.63 -3.92 9.25
N LEU A 17 -8.87 -3.35 10.16
CA LEU A 17 -8.89 -1.90 10.41
C LEU A 17 -8.50 -1.11 9.17
N VAL A 18 -7.44 -1.51 8.45
CA VAL A 18 -7.03 -0.88 7.19
C VAL A 18 -8.14 -0.97 6.15
N ALA A 19 -8.78 -2.15 6.01
CA ALA A 19 -9.90 -2.33 5.09
C ALA A 19 -11.08 -1.39 5.42
N LEU A 20 -11.46 -1.30 6.70
CA LEU A 20 -12.56 -0.43 7.14
C LEU A 20 -12.27 1.05 6.90
N ILE A 21 -11.06 1.50 7.22
CA ILE A 21 -10.63 2.89 6.97
C ILE A 21 -10.69 3.17 5.46
N TRP A 22 -10.19 2.25 4.64
CA TRP A 22 -10.20 2.40 3.19
C TRP A 22 -11.60 2.45 2.60
N ILE A 23 -12.48 1.52 3.00
CA ILE A 23 -13.88 1.47 2.56
C ILE A 23 -14.61 2.74 3.00
N GLY A 24 -14.43 3.16 4.25
CA GLY A 24 -15.05 4.38 4.79
C GLY A 24 -14.62 5.64 4.02
N PHE A 25 -13.32 5.78 3.75
CA PHE A 25 -12.78 6.91 3.00
C PHE A 25 -13.34 6.97 1.57
N ASN A 26 -13.33 5.82 0.86
CA ASN A 26 -13.91 5.75 -0.49
C ASN A 26 -15.44 5.87 -0.49
N GLY A 27 -16.11 5.45 0.59
CA GLY A 27 -17.54 5.67 0.77
C GLY A 27 -17.90 7.15 0.84
N VAL A 28 -17.09 7.96 1.52
CA VAL A 28 -17.26 9.42 1.56
C VAL A 28 -17.05 10.02 0.16
N ILE A 29 -16.00 9.62 -0.56
CA ILE A 29 -15.76 10.07 -1.94
C ILE A 29 -16.95 9.70 -2.85
N GLY A 30 -17.43 8.45 -2.72
CA GLY A 30 -18.60 7.99 -3.47
C GLY A 30 -19.87 8.76 -3.15
N ALA A 31 -20.09 9.14 -1.88
CA ALA A 31 -21.21 10.00 -1.50
C ALA A 31 -21.14 11.37 -2.20
N PHE A 32 -19.96 11.99 -2.26
CA PHE A 32 -19.78 13.26 -3.00
C PHE A 32 -20.03 13.09 -4.50
N HIS A 33 -19.64 11.96 -5.08
CA HIS A 33 -19.97 11.66 -6.47
C HIS A 33 -21.48 11.51 -6.69
N MET A 34 -22.20 10.81 -5.80
CA MET A 34 -23.65 10.64 -5.89
C MET A 34 -24.41 11.96 -5.69
N LEU A 35 -23.88 12.90 -4.92
CA LEU A 35 -24.39 14.24 -4.76
C LEU A 35 -24.12 15.16 -5.97
N GLY A 36 -23.41 14.67 -7.00
CA GLY A 36 -23.07 15.42 -8.21
C GLY A 36 -21.96 16.45 -8.04
N ILE A 37 -21.24 16.43 -6.90
CA ILE A 37 -20.10 17.32 -6.64
C ILE A 37 -18.86 16.84 -7.40
N LEU A 38 -18.66 15.52 -7.48
CA LEU A 38 -17.58 14.90 -8.21
C LEU A 38 -18.13 14.24 -9.49
N ASP A 39 -17.51 14.53 -10.62
CA ASP A 39 -17.84 13.88 -11.88
C ASP A 39 -17.01 12.60 -12.13
N ASP A 40 -17.38 11.83 -13.18
CA ASP A 40 -16.66 10.62 -13.56
C ASP A 40 -15.18 10.87 -13.85
N GLY A 41 -14.82 12.04 -14.41
CA GLY A 41 -13.44 12.43 -14.71
C GLY A 41 -12.61 12.59 -13.45
N ILE A 42 -13.17 13.20 -12.41
CA ILE A 42 -12.52 13.37 -11.11
C ILE A 42 -12.32 12.01 -10.45
N MET A 43 -13.30 11.09 -10.53
CA MET A 43 -13.15 9.74 -9.98
C MET A 43 -12.00 8.95 -10.65
N ILE A 44 -11.81 9.12 -11.95
CA ILE A 44 -10.67 8.53 -12.68
C ILE A 44 -9.35 9.17 -12.23
N LEU A 45 -9.32 10.49 -12.04
CA LEU A 45 -8.13 11.20 -11.53
C LEU A 45 -7.78 10.76 -10.11
N ILE A 46 -8.75 10.54 -9.23
CA ILE A 46 -8.54 10.02 -7.89
C ILE A 46 -7.92 8.61 -7.96
N SER A 47 -8.41 7.74 -8.84
CA SER A 47 -7.81 6.42 -9.06
C SER A 47 -6.35 6.53 -9.53
N GLY A 48 -6.05 7.46 -10.45
CA GLY A 48 -4.68 7.77 -10.87
C GLY A 48 -3.82 8.31 -9.72
N ALA A 49 -4.36 9.18 -8.88
CA ALA A 49 -3.67 9.69 -7.70
C ALA A 49 -3.34 8.57 -6.70
N TYR A 50 -4.24 7.60 -6.50
CA TYR A 50 -3.96 6.43 -5.66
C TYR A 50 -2.81 5.59 -6.22
N SER A 51 -2.73 5.42 -7.55
CA SER A 51 -1.60 4.73 -8.19
C SER A 51 -0.27 5.43 -7.91
N VAL A 52 -0.24 6.76 -7.98
CA VAL A 52 0.96 7.54 -7.64
C VAL A 52 1.28 7.43 -6.15
N CYS A 53 0.27 7.50 -5.28
CA CYS A 53 0.45 7.33 -3.83
C CYS A 53 1.01 5.95 -3.49
N ASP A 54 0.57 4.89 -4.19
CA ASP A 54 1.10 3.55 -4.00
C ASP A 54 2.58 3.45 -4.36
N ILE A 55 2.99 4.01 -5.49
CA ILE A 55 4.41 4.11 -5.87
C ILE A 55 5.21 4.88 -4.80
N ILE A 56 4.66 5.98 -4.28
CA ILE A 56 5.29 6.74 -3.18
C ILE A 56 5.39 5.88 -1.93
N CYS A 57 4.36 5.10 -1.59
CA CYS A 57 4.37 4.19 -0.46
C CYS A 57 5.46 3.12 -0.58
N ILE A 58 5.64 2.56 -1.78
CA ILE A 58 6.67 1.54 -2.03
C ILE A 58 8.08 2.16 -1.94
N LEU A 59 8.30 3.32 -2.54
CA LEU A 59 9.63 3.93 -2.66
C LEU A 59 10.08 4.70 -1.41
N PHE A 60 9.17 5.39 -0.73
CA PHE A 60 9.51 6.29 0.37
C PHE A 60 8.99 5.81 1.72
N PHE A 61 7.69 5.87 1.91
CA PHE A 61 7.06 5.63 3.19
C PHE A 61 5.64 5.11 3.03
N CYS A 62 5.38 3.92 3.56
CA CYS A 62 4.04 3.36 3.61
C CYS A 62 3.44 3.54 5.01
N PRO A 63 2.41 4.40 5.18
CA PRO A 63 1.77 4.60 6.47
C PRO A 63 1.09 3.33 6.98
N PHE A 64 0.47 2.56 6.09
CA PHE A 64 -0.19 1.30 6.45
C PHE A 64 0.80 0.28 7.01
N GLN A 65 1.97 0.14 6.37
CA GLN A 65 3.03 -0.75 6.84
C GLN A 65 3.60 -0.32 8.18
N THR A 66 3.82 0.99 8.36
CA THR A 66 4.55 1.51 9.53
C THR A 66 3.64 1.66 10.75
N TRP A 67 2.44 2.21 10.57
CA TRP A 67 1.55 2.54 11.68
C TRP A 67 0.62 1.40 12.06
N PHE A 68 0.07 0.69 11.08
CA PHE A 68 -0.94 -0.34 11.30
C PHE A 68 -0.34 -1.74 11.35
N MET A 69 0.42 -2.14 10.32
CA MET A 69 0.93 -3.50 10.20
C MET A 69 2.24 -3.73 10.96
N LYS A 70 2.99 -2.65 11.29
CA LYS A 70 4.29 -2.69 11.99
C LYS A 70 5.29 -3.68 11.37
N ASN A 71 5.23 -3.90 10.06
CA ASN A 71 6.09 -4.81 9.33
C ASN A 71 7.40 -4.13 8.95
N LYS A 72 8.51 -4.88 9.03
CA LYS A 72 9.85 -4.39 8.65
C LYS A 72 10.01 -4.25 7.14
N CYS A 73 9.40 -5.13 6.36
CA CYS A 73 9.54 -5.21 4.92
C CYS A 73 8.19 -5.08 4.20
N CYS A 74 8.16 -4.36 3.06
CA CYS A 74 6.94 -4.21 2.26
C CYS A 74 6.51 -5.53 1.64
N SER A 75 7.46 -6.33 1.10
CA SER A 75 7.17 -7.60 0.44
C SER A 75 6.63 -8.69 1.38
N ALA A 76 6.89 -8.57 2.69
CA ALA A 76 6.30 -9.45 3.71
C ALA A 76 4.96 -8.92 4.25
N CYS A 77 4.47 -7.79 3.73
CA CYS A 77 3.22 -7.21 4.19
C CYS A 77 2.02 -7.90 3.56
N ARG A 78 1.05 -8.35 4.39
CA ARG A 78 -0.16 -9.00 3.91
C ARG A 78 -0.94 -8.17 2.90
N ILE A 79 -1.01 -6.85 3.12
CA ILE A 79 -1.76 -5.93 2.26
C ILE A 79 -0.97 -5.47 1.03
N TYR A 80 0.22 -6.02 0.78
CA TYR A 80 1.07 -5.61 -0.34
C TYR A 80 0.39 -5.73 -1.69
N ASN A 81 -0.39 -6.77 -1.92
CA ASN A 81 -1.13 -6.98 -3.17
C ASN A 81 -2.60 -6.51 -3.11
N TRP A 82 -2.94 -5.68 -2.12
CA TRP A 82 -4.24 -5.01 -2.09
C TRP A 82 -4.25 -3.71 -2.91
N ASP A 83 -3.08 -3.27 -3.34
CA ASP A 83 -2.82 -2.05 -4.09
C ASP A 83 -3.75 -1.89 -5.28
N TYR A 84 -3.89 -2.92 -6.14
CA TYR A 84 -4.81 -2.88 -7.28
C TYR A 84 -6.26 -2.69 -6.88
N ALA A 85 -6.74 -3.40 -5.87
CA ALA A 85 -8.10 -3.26 -5.39
C ALA A 85 -8.32 -1.87 -4.77
N MET A 86 -7.36 -1.38 -4.00
CA MET A 86 -7.39 -0.04 -3.42
C MET A 86 -7.39 1.03 -4.50
N MET A 87 -6.51 0.93 -5.49
CA MET A 87 -6.38 1.88 -6.58
C MET A 87 -7.66 2.02 -7.40
N PHE A 88 -8.33 0.91 -7.71
CA PHE A 88 -9.53 0.92 -8.55
C PHE A 88 -10.85 1.07 -7.78
N THR A 89 -10.82 1.15 -6.45
CA THR A 89 -12.04 1.34 -5.63
C THR A 89 -12.89 2.55 -6.05
N PRO A 90 -12.34 3.75 -6.39
CA PRO A 90 -13.15 4.88 -6.84
C PRO A 90 -13.94 4.58 -8.11
N LEU A 91 -13.42 3.71 -8.99
CA LEU A 91 -14.09 3.34 -10.24
C LEU A 91 -15.40 2.55 -10.03
N PHE A 92 -15.66 2.07 -8.81
CA PHE A 92 -16.92 1.43 -8.45
C PHE A 92 -18.14 2.31 -8.76
N PHE A 93 -18.00 3.61 -8.61
CA PHE A 93 -19.05 4.60 -8.81
C PHE A 93 -19.18 5.04 -10.27
N VAL A 94 -18.18 4.75 -11.12
CA VAL A 94 -18.16 5.13 -12.54
C VAL A 94 -18.87 4.07 -13.37
N LYS A 95 -20.01 4.42 -13.98
CA LYS A 95 -20.85 3.51 -14.76
C LYS A 95 -20.32 3.29 -16.19
N ARG A 96 -19.08 2.83 -16.33
CA ARG A 96 -18.44 2.54 -17.61
C ARG A 96 -17.90 1.11 -17.63
N PHE A 97 -17.98 0.46 -18.78
CA PHE A 97 -17.57 -0.94 -18.94
C PHE A 97 -16.10 -1.16 -18.53
N TYR A 98 -15.19 -0.30 -18.96
CA TYR A 98 -13.76 -0.41 -18.59
C TYR A 98 -13.52 -0.28 -17.09
N ALA A 99 -14.26 0.59 -16.40
CA ALA A 99 -14.15 0.78 -14.95
C ALA A 99 -14.50 -0.51 -14.20
N TRP A 100 -15.63 -1.11 -14.58
CA TRP A 100 -16.08 -2.38 -13.98
C TRP A 100 -15.18 -3.56 -14.33
N SER A 101 -14.63 -3.63 -15.54
CA SER A 101 -13.70 -4.70 -15.92
C SER A 101 -12.40 -4.65 -15.11
N LEU A 102 -11.83 -3.47 -14.89
CA LEU A 102 -10.66 -3.27 -14.05
C LEU A 102 -10.95 -3.64 -12.60
N LEU A 103 -12.10 -3.23 -12.08
CA LEU A 103 -12.51 -3.50 -10.71
C LEU A 103 -12.70 -5.00 -10.47
N VAL A 104 -13.39 -5.70 -11.37
CA VAL A 104 -13.58 -7.15 -11.26
C VAL A 104 -12.24 -7.89 -11.29
N LEU A 105 -11.33 -7.50 -12.18
CA LEU A 105 -10.01 -8.10 -12.29
C LEU A 105 -9.19 -7.88 -11.02
N SER A 106 -9.17 -6.65 -10.50
CA SER A 106 -8.45 -6.32 -9.27
C SER A 106 -9.00 -7.07 -8.06
N PHE A 107 -10.32 -7.19 -7.98
CA PHE A 107 -10.96 -7.94 -6.89
C PHE A 107 -10.69 -9.45 -6.99
N ALA A 108 -10.65 -10.01 -8.19
CA ALA A 108 -10.25 -11.41 -8.40
C ALA A 108 -8.82 -11.67 -7.95
N LEU A 109 -7.90 -10.73 -8.21
CA LEU A 109 -6.52 -10.81 -7.73
C LEU A 109 -6.45 -10.76 -6.19
N LEU A 110 -7.20 -9.85 -5.57
CA LEU A 110 -7.29 -9.73 -4.11
C LEU A 110 -7.81 -11.01 -3.47
N VAL A 111 -8.90 -11.56 -3.99
CA VAL A 111 -9.48 -12.82 -3.48
C VAL A 111 -8.49 -13.98 -3.63
N ARG A 112 -7.83 -14.09 -4.79
CA ARG A 112 -6.78 -15.09 -5.01
C ARG A 112 -5.63 -14.94 -4.00
N TRP A 113 -5.22 -13.71 -3.72
CA TRP A 113 -4.17 -13.44 -2.74
C TRP A 113 -4.56 -13.86 -1.32
N GLU A 114 -5.77 -13.49 -0.88
CA GLU A 114 -6.27 -13.88 0.43
C GLU A 114 -6.44 -15.40 0.56
N ILE A 115 -6.94 -16.08 -0.46
CA ILE A 115 -7.03 -17.55 -0.48
C ILE A 115 -5.63 -18.17 -0.35
N THR A 116 -4.63 -17.62 -1.06
CA THR A 116 -3.25 -18.09 -0.99
C THR A 116 -2.67 -17.87 0.41
N PHE A 117 -2.94 -16.72 1.01
CA PHE A 117 -2.54 -16.41 2.38
C PHE A 117 -3.12 -17.40 3.40
N TYR A 118 -4.40 -17.73 3.27
CA TYR A 118 -5.06 -18.70 4.15
C TYR A 118 -4.56 -20.14 3.97
N ARG A 119 -4.28 -20.53 2.73
CA ARG A 119 -3.84 -21.90 2.42
C ARG A 119 -2.35 -22.13 2.68
N HIS A 120 -1.55 -21.10 2.52
CA HIS A 120 -0.08 -21.18 2.54
C HIS A 120 0.54 -20.05 3.37
N PRO A 121 0.20 -19.93 4.68
CA PRO A 121 0.73 -18.85 5.53
C PRO A 121 2.26 -18.91 5.65
N GLU A 122 2.86 -20.10 5.45
CA GLU A 122 4.31 -20.32 5.44
C GLU A 122 5.04 -19.51 4.36
N ARG A 123 4.36 -19.13 3.27
CA ARG A 123 4.95 -18.33 2.19
C ARG A 123 5.13 -16.87 2.57
N PHE A 124 4.40 -16.39 3.57
CA PHE A 124 4.33 -14.98 3.98
C PHE A 124 5.15 -14.67 5.24
N SER A 125 5.76 -15.68 5.84
CA SER A 125 6.60 -15.52 7.03
C SER A 125 8.07 -15.49 6.67
N GLU A 126 8.81 -14.50 7.16
CA GLU A 126 10.26 -14.39 6.98
C GLU A 126 11.03 -15.60 7.56
N ASN A 127 10.45 -16.28 8.56
CA ASN A 127 11.07 -17.43 9.21
C ASN A 127 10.99 -18.70 8.39
N THR A 128 9.99 -18.82 7.52
CA THR A 128 9.71 -20.05 6.75
C THR A 128 10.01 -19.89 5.27
N ASN A 129 10.08 -18.65 4.78
CA ASN A 129 10.37 -18.36 3.38
C ASN A 129 11.70 -17.61 3.24
N ASP A 130 12.73 -18.32 2.78
CA ASP A 130 14.06 -17.75 2.59
C ASP A 130 14.13 -16.58 1.60
N TYR A 131 13.19 -16.50 0.65
CA TYR A 131 13.12 -15.39 -0.31
C TYR A 131 12.67 -14.06 0.33
N LEU A 132 11.95 -14.11 1.47
CA LEU A 132 11.55 -12.91 2.22
C LEU A 132 12.65 -12.42 3.17
N GLN A 133 13.73 -13.19 3.34
CA GLN A 133 14.84 -12.77 4.19
C GLN A 133 15.70 -11.73 3.50
N CYS A 134 16.12 -10.70 4.26
CA CYS A 134 16.93 -9.60 3.73
C CYS A 134 18.22 -10.05 3.02
N LYS A 135 18.82 -11.17 3.45
CA LYS A 135 20.03 -11.73 2.83
C LYS A 135 19.82 -12.18 1.37
N ASN A 136 18.61 -12.64 1.05
CA ASN A 136 18.23 -13.17 -0.26
C ASN A 136 17.33 -12.22 -1.04
N CYS A 137 17.08 -11.02 -0.53
CA CYS A 137 16.17 -10.06 -1.14
C CYS A 137 16.72 -9.57 -2.50
N THR A 138 15.96 -9.80 -3.56
CA THR A 138 16.27 -9.34 -4.93
C THR A 138 15.85 -7.92 -5.18
N GLU A 139 14.75 -7.47 -4.57
CA GLU A 139 14.15 -6.17 -4.85
C GLU A 139 14.86 -5.00 -4.18
N LYS A 140 15.55 -5.23 -3.06
CA LYS A 140 16.35 -4.23 -2.31
C LYS A 140 15.63 -2.90 -2.03
N LEU A 141 14.30 -2.90 -1.96
CA LEU A 141 13.48 -1.70 -1.75
C LEU A 141 13.88 -0.91 -0.49
N CYS A 142 14.29 -1.62 0.58
CA CYS A 142 14.77 -0.98 1.81
C CYS A 142 16.05 -0.15 1.59
N ALA A 143 16.92 -0.55 0.68
CA ALA A 143 18.14 0.21 0.35
C ALA A 143 17.76 1.52 -0.37
N HIS A 144 16.81 1.47 -1.31
CA HIS A 144 16.29 2.65 -1.99
C HIS A 144 15.59 3.61 -1.01
N LYS A 145 14.74 3.09 -0.13
CA LYS A 145 14.10 3.90 0.93
C LYS A 145 15.12 4.63 1.80
N LYS A 146 16.20 3.97 2.19
CA LYS A 146 17.27 4.58 2.99
C LYS A 146 17.99 5.69 2.23
N GLN A 147 18.32 5.50 0.96
CA GLN A 147 18.96 6.51 0.11
C GLN A 147 18.06 7.73 -0.07
N LEU A 148 16.79 7.52 -0.42
CA LEU A 148 15.82 8.60 -0.62
C LEU A 148 15.57 9.39 0.67
N HIS A 149 15.49 8.72 1.81
CA HIS A 149 15.35 9.38 3.11
C HIS A 149 16.57 10.25 3.46
N THR A 150 17.77 9.82 3.07
CA THR A 150 18.99 10.61 3.25
C THR A 150 18.99 11.85 2.36
N LEU A 151 18.60 11.70 1.09
CA LEU A 151 18.46 12.82 0.14
C LEU A 151 17.40 13.82 0.63
N TRP A 152 16.26 13.34 1.11
CA TRP A 152 15.20 14.20 1.64
C TRP A 152 15.68 15.04 2.83
N LYS A 153 16.40 14.44 3.78
CA LYS A 153 17.02 15.18 4.89
C LYS A 153 17.98 16.26 4.41
N GLN A 154 18.81 15.96 3.40
CA GLN A 154 19.72 16.95 2.83
C GLN A 154 18.97 18.13 2.21
N VAL A 155 17.90 17.86 1.45
CA VAL A 155 17.04 18.91 0.87
C VAL A 155 16.38 19.76 1.95
N GLU A 156 15.88 19.14 3.02
CA GLU A 156 15.25 19.83 4.15
C GLU A 156 16.26 20.77 4.86
N ILE A 157 17.48 20.32 5.12
CA ILE A 157 18.56 21.12 5.72
C ILE A 157 18.88 22.31 4.79
N PHE A 158 19.09 22.04 3.50
CA PHE A 158 19.41 23.08 2.52
C PHE A 158 18.31 24.14 2.42
N THR A 159 17.04 23.70 2.42
CA THR A 159 15.88 24.60 2.37
C THR A 159 15.79 25.46 3.64
N ALA A 160 16.02 24.86 4.81
CA ALA A 160 16.02 25.58 6.08
C ALA A 160 17.13 26.63 6.16
N GLU A 161 18.32 26.31 5.65
CA GLU A 161 19.44 27.27 5.57
C GLU A 161 19.12 28.42 4.62
N ARG A 162 18.52 28.13 3.47
CA ARG A 162 18.11 29.13 2.49
C ARG A 162 17.07 30.11 3.07
N ILE A 163 16.06 29.59 3.76
CA ILE A 163 15.06 30.42 4.45
C ILE A 163 15.71 31.29 5.53
N ARG A 164 16.67 30.73 6.28
CA ARG A 164 17.38 31.49 7.33
C ARG A 164 18.26 32.61 6.76
N SER A 165 18.86 32.40 5.57
CA SER A 165 19.65 33.42 4.88
C SER A 165 18.81 34.56 4.32
N LEU A 166 17.57 34.28 3.90
CA LEU A 166 16.63 35.30 3.39
C LEU A 166 15.99 36.16 4.50
N ARG A 167 16.08 35.72 5.76
CA ARG A 167 15.52 36.44 6.92
C ARG A 167 16.55 37.35 7.61
N LYS A 168 17.80 37.34 7.16
CA LYS A 168 18.86 38.28 7.58
C LYS A 168 18.98 39.43 6.58
#